data_63b2a03dde7ed9642a0b59c2702b2b4d
#
_entry.id   63b2a03dde7ed9642a0b59c2702b2b4d
#
_cell.length_a   1.000
_cell.length_b   1.000
_cell.length_c   1.000
_cell.angle_alpha   90.00
_cell.angle_beta   90.00
_cell.angle_gamma   90.00
#
_symmetry.space_group_name_H-M   'P 1'
#
loop_
_entity.id
_entity.type
_entity.pdbx_description
1 polymer ?
#
loop_
_entity_poly.entity_id
_entity_poly.type
_entity_poly.pdbx_seq_one_letter_code
_entity_poly.pdbx_strand_id
1 'polypeptide(L)'
;MGKLIRCLTRDATVMALFLDSTDIVSRAEGIHQPSAVVTAALGRLLTAASMMGVMMKGKDDSLTLKLAGGGPAGTVMAVSDSGGNVRGYAQNPVVEIPLKPNGKLDVSGAVGTDGQLWVLRDTGAPEPYVGCTPLISGEIAEDVTSYYATSEQTPTVCALGVLVNPDLSVKAAGGLLLQLLPFCPNDVIDKVEANISKLPAVTAMLAQGMTPEDICALALDGMPYDVLDTYEPEYRCTCSREKVERAFLAMPSEDLLSLPDENGVAEATCRFCDAVYTFTRKQLEQMDRRRGKK
;
A
#
# COMPACT_ATOMS: atom_id res chain seq x y z
N MET A 1 -5.67 -5.08 -14.56
CA MET A 1 -5.73 -3.86 -13.72
C MET A 1 -6.67 -4.15 -12.56
N GLY A 2 -6.38 -3.63 -11.36
CA GLY A 2 -7.29 -3.74 -10.24
C GLY A 2 -8.64 -3.05 -10.52
N LYS A 3 -9.65 -3.37 -9.73
CA LYS A 3 -10.93 -2.68 -9.77
C LYS A 3 -11.28 -2.19 -8.37
N LEU A 4 -11.44 -0.87 -8.22
CA LEU A 4 -11.81 -0.23 -6.97
C LEU A 4 -13.10 0.55 -7.17
N ILE A 5 -14.08 0.36 -6.27
CA ILE A 5 -15.30 1.16 -6.22
C ILE A 5 -15.36 1.94 -4.91
N ARG A 6 -15.88 3.16 -4.98
CA ARG A 6 -16.23 3.98 -3.83
C ARG A 6 -17.74 4.15 -3.76
N CYS A 7 -18.33 3.75 -2.65
CA CYS A 7 -19.75 3.78 -2.41
C CYS A 7 -20.10 4.69 -1.24
N LEU A 8 -21.31 5.24 -1.27
CA LEU A 8 -21.86 6.02 -0.15
C LEU A 8 -23.30 5.56 0.05
N THR A 9 -23.70 5.30 1.29
CA THR A 9 -25.11 5.07 1.61
C THR A 9 -25.92 6.33 1.33
N ARG A 10 -27.20 6.16 0.87
CA ARG A 10 -28.04 7.30 0.45
C ARG A 10 -28.39 8.26 1.57
N ASP A 11 -28.34 7.79 2.81
CA ASP A 11 -28.45 8.61 4.01
C ASP A 11 -27.13 9.30 4.43
N ALA A 12 -26.06 9.10 3.63
CA ALA A 12 -24.72 9.64 3.85
C ALA A 12 -24.11 9.27 5.22
N THR A 13 -24.41 8.09 5.75
CA THR A 13 -23.91 7.63 7.07
C THR A 13 -22.70 6.73 6.96
N VAL A 14 -22.53 6.00 5.83
CA VAL A 14 -21.42 5.05 5.62
C VAL A 14 -20.78 5.29 4.26
N MET A 15 -19.47 5.54 4.24
CA MET A 15 -18.64 5.50 3.04
C MET A 15 -17.88 4.17 3.00
N ALA A 16 -17.82 3.54 1.84
CA ALA A 16 -17.15 2.26 1.68
C ALA A 16 -16.31 2.20 0.40
N LEU A 17 -15.17 1.52 0.51
CA LEU A 17 -14.24 1.24 -0.58
C LEU A 17 -14.06 -0.27 -0.68
N PHE A 18 -14.09 -0.81 -1.89
CA PHE A 18 -13.88 -2.24 -2.18
C PHE A 18 -12.90 -2.34 -3.33
N LEU A 19 -11.83 -3.11 -3.14
CA LEU A 19 -10.76 -3.26 -4.12
C LEU A 19 -10.44 -4.73 -4.36
N ASP A 20 -10.51 -5.15 -5.62
CA ASP A 20 -9.75 -6.29 -6.12
C ASP A 20 -8.38 -5.80 -6.56
N SER A 21 -7.34 -6.18 -5.82
CA SER A 21 -5.94 -5.80 -6.07
C SER A 21 -5.09 -6.97 -6.59
N THR A 22 -5.72 -8.05 -7.08
CA THR A 22 -5.01 -9.27 -7.50
C THR A 22 -3.91 -8.96 -8.53
N ASP A 23 -4.21 -8.20 -9.58
CA ASP A 23 -3.23 -7.81 -10.60
C ASP A 23 -2.10 -6.92 -10.05
N ILE A 24 -2.43 -6.03 -9.10
CA ILE A 24 -1.46 -5.15 -8.44
C ILE A 24 -0.43 -5.99 -7.67
N VAL A 25 -0.93 -6.93 -6.85
CA VAL A 25 -0.07 -7.76 -5.99
C VAL A 25 0.69 -8.78 -6.84
N SER A 26 0.09 -9.34 -7.88
CA SER A 26 0.78 -10.22 -8.85
C SER A 26 1.91 -9.46 -9.57
N ARG A 27 1.70 -8.19 -9.91
CA ARG A 27 2.76 -7.38 -10.52
C ARG A 27 3.91 -7.10 -9.53
N ALA A 28 3.59 -6.81 -8.27
CA ALA A 28 4.61 -6.62 -7.23
C ALA A 28 5.39 -7.91 -6.97
N GLU A 29 4.71 -9.05 -6.92
CA GLU A 29 5.33 -10.38 -6.77
C GLU A 29 6.31 -10.65 -7.92
N GLY A 30 5.87 -10.47 -9.18
CA GLY A 30 6.73 -10.70 -10.36
C GLY A 30 7.94 -9.77 -10.44
N ILE A 31 7.91 -8.58 -9.81
CA ILE A 31 9.06 -7.67 -9.73
C ILE A 31 10.03 -8.10 -8.63
N HIS A 32 9.51 -8.28 -7.40
CA HIS A 32 10.35 -8.41 -6.20
C HIS A 32 10.64 -9.86 -5.80
N GLN A 33 9.91 -10.83 -6.38
CA GLN A 33 10.00 -12.27 -6.10
C GLN A 33 10.07 -12.57 -4.59
N PRO A 34 9.15 -12.03 -3.79
CA PRO A 34 9.19 -12.19 -2.35
C PRO A 34 8.69 -13.58 -1.92
N SER A 35 9.07 -14.00 -0.72
CA SER A 35 8.47 -15.18 -0.09
C SER A 35 6.96 -14.98 0.13
N ALA A 36 6.19 -16.06 0.25
CA ALA A 36 4.74 -16.03 0.38
C ALA A 36 4.25 -15.08 1.50
N VAL A 37 4.92 -15.09 2.64
CA VAL A 37 4.55 -14.23 3.78
C VAL A 37 4.81 -12.75 3.49
N VAL A 38 5.90 -12.43 2.80
CA VAL A 38 6.22 -11.05 2.42
C VAL A 38 5.33 -10.58 1.27
N THR A 39 4.96 -11.46 0.33
CA THR A 39 3.93 -11.19 -0.68
C THR A 39 2.61 -10.79 0.00
N ALA A 40 2.22 -11.54 1.05
CA ALA A 40 1.01 -11.21 1.80
C ALA A 40 1.13 -9.87 2.55
N ALA A 41 2.25 -9.59 3.20
CA ALA A 41 2.48 -8.33 3.90
C ALA A 41 2.47 -7.12 2.94
N LEU A 42 3.30 -7.18 1.89
CA LEU A 42 3.39 -6.12 0.90
C LEU A 42 2.06 -5.91 0.16
N GLY A 43 1.40 -7.01 -0.25
CA GLY A 43 0.14 -6.95 -0.96
C GLY A 43 -0.99 -6.32 -0.14
N ARG A 44 -1.09 -6.64 1.16
CA ARG A 44 -2.04 -5.99 2.07
C ARG A 44 -1.75 -4.48 2.19
N LEU A 45 -0.47 -4.11 2.32
CA LEU A 45 -0.09 -2.70 2.43
C LEU A 45 -0.37 -1.93 1.13
N LEU A 46 -0.10 -2.53 -0.05
CA LEU A 46 -0.43 -1.95 -1.36
C LEU A 46 -1.94 -1.77 -1.51
N THR A 47 -2.74 -2.75 -1.09
CA THR A 47 -4.21 -2.70 -1.12
C THR A 47 -4.73 -1.56 -0.24
N ALA A 48 -4.24 -1.46 1.00
CA ALA A 48 -4.58 -0.36 1.91
C ALA A 48 -4.18 0.99 1.33
N ALA A 49 -2.94 1.12 0.83
CA ALA A 49 -2.45 2.36 0.24
C ALA A 49 -3.28 2.82 -0.96
N SER A 50 -3.71 1.89 -1.83
CA SER A 50 -4.57 2.18 -2.98
C SER A 50 -5.93 2.73 -2.53
N MET A 51 -6.61 2.06 -1.60
CA MET A 51 -7.89 2.52 -1.05
C MET A 51 -7.78 3.87 -0.34
N MET A 52 -6.71 4.07 0.44
CA MET A 52 -6.48 5.35 1.13
C MET A 52 -6.06 6.46 0.16
N GLY A 53 -5.37 6.12 -0.92
CA GLY A 53 -4.93 7.07 -1.95
C GLY A 53 -6.10 7.73 -2.68
N VAL A 54 -7.12 6.97 -3.09
CA VAL A 54 -8.31 7.53 -3.78
C VAL A 54 -9.17 8.42 -2.86
N MET A 55 -8.89 8.46 -1.57
CA MET A 55 -9.52 9.39 -0.63
C MET A 55 -8.83 10.76 -0.61
N MET A 56 -7.64 10.89 -1.23
CA MET A 56 -6.96 12.19 -1.40
C MET A 56 -7.74 13.08 -2.36
N LYS A 57 -7.71 14.40 -2.12
CA LYS A 57 -8.56 15.34 -2.86
C LYS A 57 -7.87 15.95 -4.06
N GLY A 58 -6.57 16.18 -3.99
CA GLY A 58 -5.79 16.80 -5.05
C GLY A 58 -5.31 15.77 -6.07
N LYS A 59 -5.31 16.14 -7.36
CA LYS A 59 -4.89 15.25 -8.46
C LYS A 59 -3.44 14.81 -8.33
N ASP A 60 -2.59 15.66 -7.79
CA ASP A 60 -1.15 15.42 -7.65
C ASP A 60 -0.79 14.96 -6.22
N ASP A 61 -1.80 14.76 -5.36
CA ASP A 61 -1.59 14.28 -4.01
C ASP A 61 -1.04 12.85 -4.02
N SER A 62 -0.22 12.56 -3.02
CA SER A 62 0.28 11.21 -2.79
C SER A 62 0.23 10.80 -1.33
N LEU A 63 0.03 9.50 -1.12
CA LEU A 63 0.01 8.87 0.18
C LEU A 63 1.16 7.86 0.28
N THR A 64 1.91 7.90 1.38
CA THR A 64 2.90 6.87 1.70
C THR A 64 2.51 6.17 3.01
N LEU A 65 2.43 4.85 2.96
CA LEU A 65 2.34 3.99 4.13
C LEU A 65 3.70 3.33 4.36
N LYS A 66 4.21 3.44 5.59
CA LYS A 66 5.46 2.78 6.00
C LYS A 66 5.22 2.00 7.28
N LEU A 67 5.49 0.72 7.24
CA LEU A 67 5.47 -0.18 8.39
C LEU A 67 6.89 -0.55 8.79
N ALA A 68 7.22 -0.43 10.07
CA ALA A 68 8.47 -0.93 10.64
C ALA A 68 8.15 -1.48 12.03
N GLY A 69 7.93 -2.78 12.12
CA GLY A 69 7.52 -3.48 13.32
C GLY A 69 8.63 -4.30 13.97
N GLY A 70 9.88 -4.18 13.50
CA GLY A 70 11.01 -4.93 14.06
C GLY A 70 11.09 -6.40 13.61
N GLY A 71 10.17 -6.86 12.77
CA GLY A 71 10.19 -8.23 12.23
C GLY A 71 11.21 -8.41 11.10
N PRO A 72 11.44 -9.67 10.65
CA PRO A 72 12.48 -10.01 9.69
C PRO A 72 12.26 -9.42 8.29
N ALA A 73 11.04 -9.07 7.89
CA ALA A 73 10.76 -8.37 6.62
C ALA A 73 11.35 -6.95 6.59
N GLY A 74 11.74 -6.41 7.76
CA GLY A 74 12.23 -5.06 7.91
C GLY A 74 11.12 -4.03 7.61
N THR A 75 11.50 -2.92 6.98
CA THR A 75 10.52 -1.91 6.57
C THR A 75 9.75 -2.38 5.35
N VAL A 76 8.41 -2.32 5.43
CA VAL A 76 7.51 -2.50 4.28
C VAL A 76 6.91 -1.14 3.93
N MET A 77 6.97 -0.75 2.66
CA MET A 77 6.52 0.56 2.20
C MET A 77 5.62 0.46 0.99
N ALA A 78 4.57 1.25 0.97
CA ALA A 78 3.70 1.44 -0.18
C ALA A 78 3.42 2.93 -0.40
N VAL A 79 3.39 3.35 -1.66
CA VAL A 79 3.07 4.71 -2.08
C VAL A 79 1.92 4.66 -3.06
N SER A 80 0.90 5.49 -2.86
CA SER A 80 -0.25 5.64 -3.76
C SER A 80 -0.35 7.05 -4.29
N ASP A 81 -0.83 7.21 -5.51
CA ASP A 81 -1.36 8.47 -6.01
C ASP A 81 -2.87 8.59 -5.72
N SER A 82 -3.47 9.74 -6.04
CA SER A 82 -4.92 10.00 -5.86
C SER A 82 -5.82 9.20 -6.81
N GLY A 83 -5.27 8.55 -7.81
CA GLY A 83 -5.98 7.59 -8.67
C GLY A 83 -5.92 6.16 -8.15
N GLY A 84 -5.28 5.92 -7.00
CA GLY A 84 -5.11 4.61 -6.39
C GLY A 84 -3.99 3.76 -6.99
N ASN A 85 -3.21 4.29 -7.95
CA ASN A 85 -2.06 3.56 -8.47
C ASN A 85 -0.97 3.47 -7.42
N VAL A 86 -0.40 2.30 -7.26
CA VAL A 86 0.54 2.03 -6.17
C VAL A 86 1.88 1.50 -6.65
N ARG A 87 2.87 1.69 -5.79
CA ARG A 87 4.18 1.03 -5.83
C ARG A 87 4.63 0.77 -4.40
N GLY A 88 5.39 -0.28 -4.19
CA GLY A 88 5.88 -0.61 -2.84
C GLY A 88 7.02 -1.60 -2.88
N TYR A 89 7.63 -1.82 -1.74
CA TYR A 89 8.66 -2.83 -1.55
C TYR A 89 8.74 -3.26 -0.08
N ALA A 90 9.32 -4.43 0.17
CA ALA A 90 9.79 -4.83 1.48
C ALA A 90 11.33 -4.74 1.52
N GLN A 91 11.89 -4.32 2.64
CA GLN A 91 13.35 -4.20 2.79
C GLN A 91 14.04 -5.54 2.60
N ASN A 92 13.46 -6.59 3.16
CA ASN A 92 13.90 -7.98 3.02
C ASN A 92 12.76 -8.77 2.33
N PRO A 93 12.82 -8.96 1.01
CA PRO A 93 11.74 -9.62 0.28
C PRO A 93 11.64 -11.12 0.55
N VAL A 94 12.73 -11.77 0.93
CA VAL A 94 12.75 -13.20 1.22
C VAL A 94 12.90 -13.42 2.71
N VAL A 95 11.83 -13.93 3.34
CA VAL A 95 11.75 -14.25 4.76
C VAL A 95 11.07 -15.60 4.89
N GLU A 96 11.71 -16.54 5.56
CA GLU A 96 11.15 -17.86 5.84
C GLU A 96 10.82 -17.97 7.33
N ILE A 97 9.54 -18.04 7.63
CA ILE A 97 9.02 -18.24 8.98
C ILE A 97 7.93 -19.32 8.95
N PRO A 98 7.72 -20.05 10.05
CA PRO A 98 6.66 -21.05 10.12
C PRO A 98 5.27 -20.45 9.88
N LEU A 99 4.37 -21.27 9.36
CA LEU A 99 2.95 -20.91 9.32
C LEU A 99 2.38 -20.80 10.73
N LYS A 100 1.32 -20.02 10.88
CA LYS A 100 0.52 -20.02 12.11
C LYS A 100 -0.09 -21.41 12.38
N PRO A 101 -0.46 -21.76 13.63
CA PRO A 101 -1.07 -23.05 13.96
C PRO A 101 -2.33 -23.38 13.14
N ASN A 102 -3.01 -22.38 12.63
CA ASN A 102 -4.19 -22.53 11.76
C ASN A 102 -3.85 -22.70 10.27
N GLY A 103 -2.57 -22.87 9.91
CA GLY A 103 -2.08 -23.05 8.55
C GLY A 103 -2.00 -21.75 7.72
N LYS A 104 -2.27 -20.59 8.30
CA LYS A 104 -2.15 -19.30 7.59
C LYS A 104 -0.72 -18.76 7.65
N LEU A 105 -0.37 -17.91 6.66
CA LEU A 105 0.87 -17.14 6.68
C LEU A 105 0.93 -16.24 7.91
N ASP A 106 2.08 -16.20 8.58
CA ASP A 106 2.28 -15.37 9.76
C ASP A 106 2.80 -13.97 9.39
N VAL A 107 1.91 -13.14 8.86
CA VAL A 107 2.24 -11.77 8.45
C VAL A 107 2.72 -10.96 9.63
N SER A 108 2.08 -11.10 10.78
CA SER A 108 2.50 -10.47 12.03
C SER A 108 3.94 -10.84 12.43
N GLY A 109 4.29 -12.13 12.33
CA GLY A 109 5.66 -12.59 12.59
C GLY A 109 6.69 -12.02 11.61
N ALA A 110 6.30 -11.84 10.33
CA ALA A 110 7.18 -11.24 9.32
C ALA A 110 7.39 -9.73 9.50
N VAL A 111 6.32 -9.00 9.81
CA VAL A 111 6.33 -7.53 9.98
C VAL A 111 6.88 -7.15 11.36
N GLY A 112 6.52 -7.93 12.39
CA GLY A 112 6.74 -7.59 13.80
C GLY A 112 5.65 -6.67 14.35
N THR A 113 5.66 -6.50 15.67
CA THR A 113 4.67 -5.69 16.41
C THR A 113 5.30 -4.60 17.26
N ASP A 114 6.63 -4.60 17.39
CA ASP A 114 7.37 -3.59 18.15
C ASP A 114 7.82 -2.45 17.24
N GLY A 115 6.88 -1.56 16.92
CA GLY A 115 7.14 -0.46 16.01
C GLY A 115 5.91 0.33 15.62
N GLN A 116 5.93 0.93 14.44
CA GLN A 116 4.96 1.94 14.07
C GLN A 116 4.49 1.82 12.61
N LEU A 117 3.26 2.28 12.38
CA LEU A 117 2.71 2.65 11.07
C LEU A 117 2.84 4.17 10.90
N TRP A 118 3.53 4.61 9.85
CA TRP A 118 3.54 6.00 9.40
C TRP A 118 2.64 6.15 8.18
N VAL A 119 1.84 7.21 8.20
CA VAL A 119 0.99 7.65 7.10
C VAL A 119 1.39 9.06 6.72
N LEU A 120 2.06 9.21 5.57
CA LEU A 120 2.48 10.50 5.05
C LEU A 120 1.55 10.91 3.91
N ARG A 121 1.02 12.12 3.97
CA ARG A 121 0.19 12.72 2.91
C ARG A 121 0.92 13.94 2.36
N ASP A 122 1.33 13.84 1.10
CA ASP A 122 1.93 14.96 0.37
C ASP A 122 0.84 15.57 -0.52
N THR A 123 0.47 16.80 -0.20
CA THR A 123 -0.55 17.59 -0.92
C THR A 123 0.07 18.79 -1.64
N GLY A 124 1.40 18.77 -1.84
CA GLY A 124 2.15 19.90 -2.40
C GLY A 124 2.37 21.05 -1.41
N ALA A 125 1.99 20.90 -0.14
CA ALA A 125 2.33 21.83 0.92
C ALA A 125 3.85 21.81 1.21
N PRO A 126 4.43 22.88 1.80
CA PRO A 126 5.86 22.92 2.13
C PRO A 126 6.32 21.74 3.01
N GLU A 127 5.46 21.27 3.90
CA GLU A 127 5.68 20.08 4.73
C GLU A 127 4.53 19.11 4.55
N PRO A 128 4.80 17.81 4.30
CA PRO A 128 3.77 16.78 4.24
C PRO A 128 3.15 16.57 5.64
N TYR A 129 1.88 16.20 5.67
CA TYR A 129 1.28 15.71 6.90
C TYR A 129 1.84 14.32 7.23
N VAL A 130 2.22 14.10 8.48
CA VAL A 130 2.75 12.82 8.97
C VAL A 130 1.94 12.35 10.18
N GLY A 131 1.12 11.31 9.99
CA GLY A 131 0.51 10.55 11.07
C GLY A 131 1.41 9.37 11.46
N CYS A 132 1.46 9.05 12.75
CA CYS A 132 2.26 7.94 13.26
C CYS A 132 1.52 7.26 14.42
N THR A 133 1.34 5.94 14.34
CA THR A 133 0.69 5.15 15.39
C THR A 133 1.46 3.88 15.68
N PRO A 134 1.48 3.40 16.95
CA PRO A 134 2.03 2.10 17.27
C PRO A 134 1.31 1.00 16.50
N LEU A 135 2.02 -0.06 16.14
CA LEU A 135 1.41 -1.27 15.59
C LEU A 135 0.62 -1.99 16.69
N ILE A 136 -0.56 -2.47 16.33
CA ILE A 136 -1.43 -3.23 17.23
C ILE A 136 -1.18 -4.73 17.07
N SER A 137 -1.10 -5.20 15.83
CA SER A 137 -0.96 -6.63 15.55
C SER A 137 0.07 -6.98 14.49
N GLY A 138 0.50 -6.02 13.65
CA GLY A 138 1.34 -6.32 12.49
C GLY A 138 0.61 -7.07 11.36
N GLU A 139 -0.71 -7.28 11.48
CA GLU A 139 -1.56 -7.88 10.43
C GLU A 139 -2.00 -6.85 9.38
N ILE A 140 -1.62 -5.59 9.55
CA ILE A 140 -1.82 -4.44 8.65
C ILE A 140 -3.25 -3.91 8.68
N ALA A 141 -4.27 -4.75 8.53
CA ALA A 141 -5.67 -4.31 8.53
C ALA A 141 -6.07 -3.70 9.87
N GLU A 142 -5.70 -4.34 10.97
CA GLU A 142 -5.95 -3.85 12.34
C GLU A 142 -5.13 -2.58 12.62
N ASP A 143 -3.89 -2.50 12.10
CA ASP A 143 -3.01 -1.35 12.26
C ASP A 143 -3.58 -0.13 11.53
N VAL A 144 -4.13 -0.32 10.31
CA VAL A 144 -4.84 0.74 9.55
C VAL A 144 -6.12 1.16 10.28
N THR A 145 -6.89 0.22 10.82
CA THR A 145 -8.08 0.51 11.62
C THR A 145 -7.71 1.36 12.84
N SER A 146 -6.66 0.98 13.56
CA SER A 146 -6.15 1.72 14.72
C SER A 146 -5.69 3.14 14.35
N TYR A 147 -4.99 3.29 13.20
CA TYR A 147 -4.60 4.60 12.69
C TYR A 147 -5.81 5.52 12.49
N TYR A 148 -6.86 5.04 11.83
CA TYR A 148 -8.07 5.83 11.63
C TYR A 148 -8.76 6.19 12.94
N ALA A 149 -8.83 5.26 13.87
CA ALA A 149 -9.47 5.49 15.17
C ALA A 149 -8.71 6.53 16.01
N THR A 150 -7.37 6.46 16.04
CA THR A 150 -6.54 7.25 16.94
C THR A 150 -6.05 8.57 16.33
N SER A 151 -5.63 8.57 15.06
CA SER A 151 -5.10 9.77 14.39
C SER A 151 -6.18 10.56 13.67
N GLU A 152 -7.13 9.89 13.00
CA GLU A 152 -8.17 10.55 12.20
C GLU A 152 -9.50 10.67 12.95
N GLN A 153 -9.62 10.02 14.11
CA GLN A 153 -10.85 9.97 14.91
C GLN A 153 -12.08 9.53 14.09
N THR A 154 -11.84 8.66 13.10
CA THR A 154 -12.87 8.16 12.19
C THR A 154 -13.06 6.66 12.43
N PRO A 155 -14.21 6.22 12.94
CA PRO A 155 -14.51 4.81 13.10
C PRO A 155 -14.45 4.11 11.74
N THR A 156 -13.56 3.12 11.64
CA THR A 156 -13.25 2.48 10.36
C THR A 156 -13.17 0.97 10.53
N VAL A 157 -13.75 0.23 9.59
CA VAL A 157 -13.53 -1.20 9.41
C VAL A 157 -12.58 -1.38 8.24
N CYS A 158 -11.48 -2.09 8.44
CA CYS A 158 -10.55 -2.46 7.38
C CYS A 158 -10.37 -3.97 7.35
N ALA A 159 -10.57 -4.58 6.18
CA ALA A 159 -10.25 -5.98 5.96
C ALA A 159 -9.39 -6.12 4.71
N LEU A 160 -8.26 -6.79 4.85
CA LEU A 160 -7.26 -6.99 3.80
C LEU A 160 -6.92 -8.47 3.68
N GLY A 161 -6.67 -8.93 2.47
CA GLY A 161 -6.27 -10.31 2.26
C GLY A 161 -5.39 -10.47 1.03
N VAL A 162 -4.48 -11.44 1.10
CA VAL A 162 -3.70 -11.95 -0.02
C VAL A 162 -3.63 -13.47 0.12
N LEU A 163 -4.04 -14.16 -0.91
CA LEU A 163 -3.98 -15.63 -1.00
C LEU A 163 -2.90 -15.99 -2.01
N VAL A 164 -1.88 -16.69 -1.55
CA VAL A 164 -0.73 -17.13 -2.33
C VAL A 164 -0.83 -18.63 -2.58
N ASN A 165 -0.60 -19.04 -3.82
CA ASN A 165 -0.54 -20.44 -4.22
C ASN A 165 0.78 -21.09 -3.75
N PRO A 166 0.88 -22.44 -3.72
CA PRO A 166 2.13 -23.14 -3.39
C PRO A 166 3.30 -22.83 -4.32
N ASP A 167 3.04 -22.39 -5.55
CA ASP A 167 4.05 -21.95 -6.53
C ASP A 167 4.45 -20.47 -6.36
N LEU A 168 4.03 -19.84 -5.28
CA LEU A 168 4.23 -18.44 -4.90
C LEU A 168 3.42 -17.42 -5.73
N SER A 169 2.70 -17.83 -6.76
CA SER A 169 1.81 -16.94 -7.52
C SER A 169 0.65 -16.42 -6.65
N VAL A 170 0.18 -15.23 -6.96
CA VAL A 170 -0.96 -14.63 -6.25
C VAL A 170 -2.26 -15.18 -6.81
N LYS A 171 -3.05 -15.85 -5.98
CA LYS A 171 -4.37 -16.39 -6.36
C LYS A 171 -5.47 -15.33 -6.29
N ALA A 172 -5.48 -14.54 -5.22
CA ALA A 172 -6.43 -13.46 -5.01
C ALA A 172 -5.86 -12.47 -4.00
N ALA A 173 -6.07 -11.18 -4.23
CA ALA A 173 -5.72 -10.13 -3.29
C ALA A 173 -6.77 -9.03 -3.34
N GLY A 174 -7.11 -8.45 -2.20
CA GLY A 174 -8.07 -7.37 -2.13
C GLY A 174 -8.38 -6.94 -0.72
N GLY A 175 -9.30 -5.98 -0.63
CA GLY A 175 -9.70 -5.44 0.65
C GLY A 175 -10.97 -4.62 0.59
N LEU A 176 -11.45 -4.30 1.76
CA LEU A 176 -12.51 -3.33 1.98
C LEU A 176 -12.11 -2.36 3.09
N LEU A 177 -12.63 -1.14 2.99
CA LEU A 177 -12.49 -0.11 3.99
C LEU A 177 -13.83 0.61 4.10
N LEU A 178 -14.48 0.51 5.27
CA LEU A 178 -15.73 1.20 5.56
C LEU A 178 -15.48 2.25 6.64
N GLN A 179 -16.06 3.43 6.45
CA GLN A 179 -15.97 4.52 7.42
C GLN A 179 -17.38 4.98 7.81
N LEU A 180 -17.60 5.05 9.11
CA LEU A 180 -18.79 5.68 9.64
C LEU A 180 -18.60 7.19 9.59
N LEU A 181 -19.52 7.88 8.91
CA LEU A 181 -19.48 9.32 8.78
C LEU A 181 -20.03 10.00 10.06
N PRO A 182 -19.69 11.29 10.29
CA PRO A 182 -20.16 12.00 11.47
C PRO A 182 -21.69 11.89 11.65
N PHE A 183 -22.13 11.68 12.89
CA PHE A 183 -23.53 11.52 13.27
C PHE A 183 -24.21 10.23 12.76
N CYS A 184 -23.43 9.20 12.37
CA CYS A 184 -23.99 7.89 12.03
C CYS A 184 -24.85 7.34 13.19
N PRO A 185 -26.13 6.98 12.95
CA PRO A 185 -27.01 6.44 13.98
C PRO A 185 -26.57 5.06 14.46
N ASN A 186 -26.85 4.71 15.72
CA ASN A 186 -26.44 3.43 16.31
C ASN A 186 -27.05 2.22 15.59
N ASP A 187 -28.27 2.31 15.10
CA ASP A 187 -28.92 1.22 14.35
C ASP A 187 -28.23 0.94 13.00
N VAL A 188 -27.60 1.96 12.39
CA VAL A 188 -26.76 1.78 11.20
C VAL A 188 -25.43 1.13 11.59
N ILE A 189 -24.82 1.51 12.71
CA ILE A 189 -23.61 0.88 13.23
C ILE A 189 -23.85 -0.61 13.48
N ASP A 190 -24.91 -0.95 14.22
CA ASP A 190 -25.29 -2.33 14.52
C ASP A 190 -25.49 -3.16 13.24
N LYS A 191 -26.10 -2.54 12.20
CA LYS A 191 -26.31 -3.18 10.91
C LYS A 191 -25.02 -3.42 10.16
N VAL A 192 -24.09 -2.45 10.13
CA VAL A 192 -22.75 -2.60 9.53
C VAL A 192 -22.00 -3.74 10.23
N GLU A 193 -21.96 -3.74 11.56
CA GLU A 193 -21.29 -4.80 12.34
C GLU A 193 -21.90 -6.18 12.06
N ALA A 194 -23.21 -6.28 12.02
CA ALA A 194 -23.92 -7.52 11.71
C ALA A 194 -23.63 -8.04 10.29
N ASN A 195 -23.50 -7.15 9.31
CA ASN A 195 -23.16 -7.53 7.94
C ASN A 195 -21.69 -7.97 7.85
N ILE A 196 -20.77 -7.16 8.34
CA ILE A 196 -19.33 -7.44 8.30
C ILE A 196 -18.99 -8.74 9.02
N SER A 197 -19.62 -9.02 10.16
CA SER A 197 -19.36 -10.27 10.90
C SER A 197 -19.75 -11.54 10.15
N LYS A 198 -20.62 -11.45 9.16
CA LYS A 198 -21.07 -12.57 8.31
C LYS A 198 -20.26 -12.71 7.03
N LEU A 199 -19.45 -11.71 6.67
CA LEU A 199 -18.69 -11.77 5.43
C LEU A 199 -17.59 -12.85 5.51
N PRO A 200 -17.47 -13.71 4.49
CA PRO A 200 -16.27 -14.52 4.32
C PRO A 200 -15.03 -13.63 4.16
N ALA A 201 -13.85 -14.23 4.29
CA ALA A 201 -12.62 -13.52 3.99
C ALA A 201 -12.66 -12.93 2.56
N VAL A 202 -12.21 -11.68 2.38
CA VAL A 202 -12.23 -10.98 1.09
C VAL A 202 -11.58 -11.83 -0.02
N THR A 203 -10.44 -12.46 0.28
CA THR A 203 -9.76 -13.35 -0.67
C THR A 203 -10.56 -14.58 -1.06
N ALA A 204 -11.39 -15.10 -0.16
CA ALA A 204 -12.26 -16.24 -0.46
C ALA A 204 -13.37 -15.84 -1.43
N MET A 205 -13.94 -14.65 -1.25
CA MET A 205 -14.97 -14.11 -2.15
C MET A 205 -14.39 -13.82 -3.54
N LEU A 206 -13.24 -13.13 -3.61
CA LEU A 206 -12.56 -12.84 -4.87
C LEU A 206 -12.11 -14.13 -5.59
N ALA A 207 -11.59 -15.13 -4.86
CA ALA A 207 -11.19 -16.41 -5.45
C ALA A 207 -12.38 -17.23 -6.01
N GLN A 208 -13.61 -16.92 -5.59
CA GLN A 208 -14.87 -17.46 -6.15
C GLN A 208 -15.39 -16.66 -7.34
N GLY A 209 -14.69 -15.60 -7.74
CA GLY A 209 -15.06 -14.74 -8.87
C GLY A 209 -16.03 -13.61 -8.51
N MET A 210 -16.24 -13.31 -7.22
CA MET A 210 -17.04 -12.16 -6.81
C MET A 210 -16.33 -10.86 -7.17
N THR A 211 -17.09 -9.90 -7.65
CA THR A 211 -16.60 -8.56 -7.97
C THR A 211 -16.63 -7.64 -6.74
N PRO A 212 -15.92 -6.50 -6.75
CA PRO A 212 -16.06 -5.48 -5.70
C PRO A 212 -17.52 -5.04 -5.47
N GLU A 213 -18.33 -4.99 -6.51
CA GLU A 213 -19.77 -4.68 -6.43
C GLU A 213 -20.55 -5.77 -5.67
N ASP A 214 -20.25 -7.05 -5.91
CA ASP A 214 -20.90 -8.16 -5.20
C ASP A 214 -20.56 -8.13 -3.72
N ILE A 215 -19.27 -7.85 -3.38
CA ILE A 215 -18.81 -7.72 -1.99
C ILE A 215 -19.45 -6.49 -1.32
N CYS A 216 -19.55 -5.37 -2.04
CA CYS A 216 -20.24 -4.18 -1.59
C CYS A 216 -21.70 -4.47 -1.25
N ALA A 217 -22.43 -5.18 -2.12
CA ALA A 217 -23.83 -5.52 -1.91
C ALA A 217 -24.01 -6.38 -0.63
N LEU A 218 -23.09 -7.28 -0.31
CA LEU A 218 -23.12 -8.06 0.92
C LEU A 218 -22.78 -7.20 2.15
N ALA A 219 -21.76 -6.36 2.07
CA ALA A 219 -21.31 -5.53 3.18
C ALA A 219 -22.34 -4.47 3.57
N LEU A 220 -23.07 -3.92 2.58
CA LEU A 220 -24.10 -2.89 2.74
C LEU A 220 -25.52 -3.47 2.63
N ASP A 221 -25.72 -4.77 2.90
CA ASP A 221 -27.05 -5.40 2.83
C ASP A 221 -28.08 -4.66 3.71
N GLY A 222 -29.24 -4.39 3.12
CA GLY A 222 -30.30 -3.62 3.76
C GLY A 222 -30.01 -2.12 3.94
N MET A 223 -28.94 -1.59 3.34
CA MET A 223 -28.60 -0.17 3.33
C MET A 223 -28.53 0.31 1.86
N PRO A 224 -29.48 1.10 1.37
CA PRO A 224 -29.42 1.67 0.03
C PRO A 224 -28.16 2.53 -0.15
N TYR A 225 -27.42 2.29 -1.22
CA TYR A 225 -26.17 3.01 -1.53
C TYR A 225 -26.08 3.35 -3.01
N ASP A 226 -25.20 4.30 -3.32
CA ASP A 226 -24.82 4.65 -4.68
C ASP A 226 -23.31 4.45 -4.85
N VAL A 227 -22.89 3.97 -6.03
CA VAL A 227 -21.48 3.93 -6.42
C VAL A 227 -21.11 5.32 -6.91
N LEU A 228 -20.24 6.01 -6.20
CA LEU A 228 -19.80 7.37 -6.51
C LEU A 228 -18.75 7.39 -7.60
N ASP A 229 -17.75 6.50 -7.46
CA ASP A 229 -16.61 6.44 -8.36
C ASP A 229 -16.16 4.99 -8.57
N THR A 230 -15.59 4.77 -9.74
CA THR A 230 -14.88 3.53 -10.10
C THR A 230 -13.49 3.89 -10.59
N TYR A 231 -12.47 3.19 -10.08
CA TYR A 231 -11.07 3.36 -10.44
C TYR A 231 -10.52 2.03 -10.97
N GLU A 232 -9.51 2.11 -11.81
CA GLU A 232 -8.73 0.97 -12.30
C GLU A 232 -7.28 1.09 -11.86
N PRO A 233 -6.99 0.93 -10.56
CA PRO A 233 -5.65 1.10 -10.04
C PRO A 233 -4.70 0.02 -10.55
N GLU A 234 -3.44 0.40 -10.70
CA GLU A 234 -2.37 -0.50 -11.15
C GLU A 234 -1.10 -0.35 -10.31
N TYR A 235 -0.21 -1.33 -10.40
CA TYR A 235 1.14 -1.18 -9.89
C TYR A 235 1.93 -0.31 -10.85
N ARG A 236 2.21 0.93 -10.46
CA ARG A 236 2.85 1.93 -11.33
C ARG A 236 4.04 2.59 -10.64
N CYS A 237 5.22 2.38 -11.16
CA CYS A 237 6.40 3.13 -10.74
C CYS A 237 6.60 4.36 -11.64
N THR A 238 6.85 5.50 -11.01
CA THR A 238 7.12 6.79 -11.69
C THR A 238 8.59 7.17 -11.65
N CYS A 239 9.51 6.21 -11.45
CA CYS A 239 10.94 6.50 -11.51
C CYS A 239 11.36 6.91 -12.92
N SER A 240 12.39 7.73 -13.01
CA SER A 240 13.00 8.11 -14.28
C SER A 240 14.46 8.46 -14.06
N ARG A 241 15.22 8.49 -15.14
CA ARG A 241 16.64 8.89 -15.10
C ARG A 241 16.81 10.27 -14.49
N GLU A 242 15.93 11.22 -14.82
CA GLU A 242 15.98 12.59 -14.30
C GLU A 242 15.74 12.64 -12.79
N LYS A 243 14.88 11.74 -12.25
CA LYS A 243 14.67 11.64 -10.79
C LYS A 243 15.92 11.09 -10.09
N VAL A 244 16.60 10.12 -10.68
CA VAL A 244 17.86 9.58 -10.15
C VAL A 244 18.96 10.66 -10.23
N GLU A 245 19.06 11.39 -11.34
CA GLU A 245 20.01 12.49 -11.49
C GLU A 245 19.81 13.58 -10.41
N ARG A 246 18.54 13.93 -10.13
CA ARG A 246 18.24 14.88 -9.03
C ARG A 246 18.64 14.35 -7.66
N ALA A 247 18.44 13.05 -7.40
CA ALA A 247 18.89 12.44 -6.14
C ALA A 247 20.41 12.45 -6.02
N PHE A 248 21.15 12.16 -7.10
CA PHE A 248 22.60 12.24 -7.15
C PHE A 248 23.13 13.67 -6.93
N LEU A 249 22.44 14.65 -7.51
CA LEU A 249 22.76 16.07 -7.31
C LEU A 249 22.50 16.56 -5.87
N ALA A 250 21.73 15.87 -5.07
CA ALA A 250 21.52 16.18 -3.65
C ALA A 250 22.63 15.62 -2.74
N MET A 251 23.46 14.68 -3.24
CA MET A 251 24.58 14.10 -2.49
C MET A 251 25.78 15.07 -2.45
N PRO A 252 26.68 14.99 -1.46
CA PRO A 252 27.99 15.67 -1.52
C PRO A 252 28.77 15.30 -2.77
N SER A 253 29.59 16.22 -3.30
CA SER A 253 30.40 15.98 -4.52
C SER A 253 31.35 14.79 -4.36
N GLU A 254 31.94 14.65 -3.20
CA GLU A 254 32.88 13.55 -2.88
C GLU A 254 32.14 12.19 -2.99
N ASP A 255 30.98 12.08 -2.40
CA ASP A 255 30.16 10.86 -2.45
C ASP A 255 29.73 10.55 -3.89
N LEU A 256 29.25 11.55 -4.63
CA LEU A 256 28.84 11.40 -6.03
C LEU A 256 29.98 10.88 -6.92
N LEU A 257 31.18 11.42 -6.77
CA LEU A 257 32.34 11.05 -7.58
C LEU A 257 32.98 9.71 -7.16
N SER A 258 32.63 9.21 -5.97
CA SER A 258 33.04 7.89 -5.47
C SER A 258 32.14 6.74 -5.92
N LEU A 259 30.93 7.02 -6.47
CA LEU A 259 29.98 5.99 -6.89
C LEU A 259 30.47 5.05 -8.00
N PRO A 260 31.26 5.49 -9.01
CA PRO A 260 31.67 4.60 -10.09
C PRO A 260 32.57 3.46 -9.60
N ASP A 261 32.28 2.25 -10.05
CA ASP A 261 33.04 1.05 -9.85
C ASP A 261 34.44 1.08 -10.59
N GLU A 262 35.13 -0.05 -10.61
CA GLU A 262 36.39 -0.21 -11.30
C GLU A 262 36.30 -0.01 -12.81
N ASN A 263 35.15 -0.24 -13.39
CA ASN A 263 34.85 -0.02 -14.82
C ASN A 263 34.44 1.43 -15.13
N GLY A 264 34.37 2.29 -14.12
CA GLY A 264 33.95 3.68 -14.25
C GLY A 264 32.45 3.86 -14.41
N VAL A 265 31.62 2.91 -13.97
CA VAL A 265 30.15 2.91 -14.04
C VAL A 265 29.56 2.92 -12.64
N ALA A 266 28.59 3.78 -12.44
CA ALA A 266 27.73 3.77 -11.24
C ALA A 266 26.34 3.26 -11.64
N GLU A 267 25.77 2.38 -10.83
CA GLU A 267 24.42 1.86 -11.00
C GLU A 267 23.52 2.31 -9.87
N ALA A 268 22.29 2.71 -10.23
CA ALA A 268 21.22 2.99 -9.29
C ALA A 268 20.00 2.15 -9.62
N THR A 269 19.59 1.28 -8.70
CA THR A 269 18.42 0.43 -8.86
C THR A 269 17.23 1.05 -8.13
N CYS A 270 16.09 1.13 -8.81
CA CYS A 270 14.85 1.59 -8.21
C CYS A 270 14.25 0.50 -7.33
N ARG A 271 14.12 0.72 -6.03
CA ARG A 271 13.53 -0.25 -5.09
C ARG A 271 12.07 -0.59 -5.35
N PHE A 272 11.36 0.22 -6.15
CA PHE A 272 9.95 -0.01 -6.45
C PHE A 272 9.71 -0.87 -7.69
N CYS A 273 10.64 -0.92 -8.66
CA CYS A 273 10.41 -1.63 -9.92
C CYS A 273 11.65 -2.31 -10.50
N ASP A 274 12.74 -2.31 -9.75
CA ASP A 274 14.03 -2.90 -10.09
C ASP A 274 14.66 -2.37 -11.40
N ALA A 275 14.13 -1.25 -11.93
CA ALA A 275 14.75 -0.57 -13.06
C ALA A 275 16.16 -0.09 -12.69
N VAL A 276 17.13 -0.43 -13.53
CA VAL A 276 18.54 -0.06 -13.34
C VAL A 276 18.88 1.14 -14.20
N TYR A 277 19.50 2.14 -13.60
CA TYR A 277 19.99 3.35 -14.25
C TYR A 277 21.52 3.39 -14.12
N THR A 278 22.21 3.39 -15.25
CA THR A 278 23.67 3.41 -15.27
C THR A 278 24.21 4.81 -15.61
N PHE A 279 25.30 5.20 -14.97
CA PHE A 279 25.96 6.48 -15.15
C PHE A 279 27.46 6.29 -15.27
N THR A 280 28.06 6.78 -16.32
CA THR A 280 29.51 6.78 -16.47
C THR A 280 30.16 7.84 -15.56
N ARG A 281 31.42 7.64 -15.18
CA ARG A 281 32.21 8.63 -14.43
C ARG A 281 32.14 10.02 -15.08
N LYS A 282 32.27 10.10 -16.42
CA LYS A 282 32.18 11.36 -17.16
C LYS A 282 30.81 12.06 -17.00
N GLN A 283 29.73 11.30 -16.97
CA GLN A 283 28.38 11.87 -16.73
C GLN A 283 28.25 12.43 -15.31
N LEU A 284 28.76 11.72 -14.30
CA LEU A 284 28.72 12.19 -12.91
C LEU A 284 29.57 13.45 -12.71
N GLU A 285 30.79 13.51 -13.29
CA GLU A 285 31.61 14.72 -13.29
C GLU A 285 30.92 15.92 -13.97
N GLN A 286 30.20 15.67 -15.08
CA GLN A 286 29.41 16.73 -15.74
C GLN A 286 28.25 17.21 -14.87
N MET A 287 27.58 16.31 -14.17
CA MET A 287 26.49 16.64 -13.23
C MET A 287 27.02 17.46 -12.07
N ASP A 288 28.15 17.09 -11.50
CA ASP A 288 28.79 17.81 -10.40
C ASP A 288 29.19 19.24 -10.79
N ARG A 289 29.79 19.41 -11.98
CA ARG A 289 30.12 20.76 -12.53
C ARG A 289 28.90 21.66 -12.77
N ARG A 290 27.73 21.08 -13.05
CA ARG A 290 26.48 21.85 -13.21
C ARG A 290 25.90 22.33 -11.89
N ARG A 291 26.14 21.63 -10.79
CA ARG A 291 25.74 22.02 -9.43
C ARG A 291 26.32 23.37 -9.02
N GLY A 292 27.59 23.63 -9.33
CA GLY A 292 28.29 24.87 -8.98
C GLY A 292 27.88 26.11 -9.79
N LYS A 293 26.91 26.00 -10.73
CA LYS A 293 26.44 27.11 -11.59
C LYS A 293 25.02 27.59 -11.25
N LYS A 294 24.41 27.08 -10.18
CA LYS A 294 23.17 27.61 -9.59
C LYS A 294 23.53 28.21 -8.22
#